data_a8bdb4b7c2eec83624e4d2f689e66247
#
_entry.id   a8bdb4b7c2eec83624e4d2f689e66247
#
_cell.length_a   1.000
_cell.length_b   1.000
_cell.length_c   1.000
_cell.angle_alpha   90.00
_cell.angle_beta   90.00
_cell.angle_gamma   90.00
#
_symmetry.space_group_name_H-M   'P 1'
#
loop_
_entity.id
_entity.type
_entity.pdbx_description
1 polymer ?
#
loop_
_entity_poly.entity_id
_entity_poly.type
_entity_poly.pdbx_seq_one_letter_code
_entity_poly.pdbx_strand_id
1 'polypeptide(L)'
;VFNETSAVTFGAENRVECSLENMKTLKSILPRWLPALTLMITIFLFSSRPSNELPNYGAWDYFVKKSAHAIGYGALALSYLHAMPKKNYVLAWFLALLYSATDEFHQSFTPGRNPSLMDVLAFDNIGAMLALFLHARRSSRVEANAETRMKTERE
;
A
#
# COMPACT_ATOMS: atom_id res chain seq x y z
N VAL A 1 13.48 -56.11 -4.69
CA VAL A 1 13.89 -55.33 -3.56
C VAL A 1 13.79 -53.86 -4.00
N PHE A 2 12.65 -53.20 -3.76
CA PHE A 2 12.47 -51.77 -4.02
C PHE A 2 13.32 -50.98 -2.99
N ASN A 3 14.17 -50.11 -3.49
CA ASN A 3 15.16 -49.36 -2.71
C ASN A 3 14.47 -48.17 -1.96
N GLU A 4 14.05 -48.39 -0.72
CA GLU A 4 13.42 -47.35 0.12
C GLU A 4 14.31 -46.10 0.31
N THR A 5 15.62 -46.24 0.18
CA THR A 5 16.58 -45.13 0.27
C THR A 5 16.41 -44.10 -0.85
N SER A 6 16.02 -44.50 -2.05
CA SER A 6 15.84 -43.58 -3.19
C SER A 6 14.60 -42.68 -3.06
N ALA A 7 13.56 -43.20 -2.41
CA ALA A 7 12.33 -42.42 -2.22
C ALA A 7 12.48 -41.35 -1.12
N VAL A 8 13.27 -41.64 -0.09
CA VAL A 8 13.53 -40.70 1.01
C VAL A 8 14.44 -39.55 0.57
N THR A 9 15.48 -39.83 -0.23
CA THR A 9 16.38 -38.79 -0.76
C THR A 9 15.64 -37.88 -1.77
N PHE A 10 14.83 -38.41 -2.67
CA PHE A 10 14.04 -37.65 -3.62
C PHE A 10 13.04 -36.70 -2.92
N GLY A 11 12.42 -37.14 -1.84
CA GLY A 11 11.50 -36.31 -1.05
C GLY A 11 12.20 -35.23 -0.20
N ALA A 12 13.46 -35.44 0.16
CA ALA A 12 14.26 -34.46 0.88
C ALA A 12 14.77 -33.34 -0.05
N GLU A 13 15.27 -33.71 -1.24
CA GLU A 13 15.73 -32.76 -2.26
C GLU A 13 14.61 -31.82 -2.71
N ASN A 14 13.43 -32.35 -3.03
CA ASN A 14 12.27 -31.56 -3.41
C ASN A 14 11.81 -30.60 -2.30
N ARG A 15 11.94 -30.98 -1.03
CA ARG A 15 11.62 -30.09 0.10
C ARG A 15 12.63 -28.97 0.25
N VAL A 16 13.90 -29.23 0.03
CA VAL A 16 14.95 -28.20 0.10
C VAL A 16 14.81 -27.22 -1.06
N GLU A 17 14.57 -27.70 -2.29
CA GLU A 17 14.32 -26.83 -3.45
C GLU A 17 13.08 -25.93 -3.26
N CYS A 18 11.97 -26.49 -2.81
CA CYS A 18 10.76 -25.74 -2.49
C CYS A 18 11.01 -24.68 -1.39
N SER A 19 11.81 -25.00 -0.38
CA SER A 19 12.20 -24.05 0.67
C SER A 19 13.09 -22.93 0.14
N LEU A 20 14.02 -23.22 -0.76
CA LEU A 20 14.89 -22.23 -1.38
C LEU A 20 14.13 -21.30 -2.33
N GLU A 21 13.18 -21.83 -3.11
CA GLU A 21 12.31 -21.01 -3.97
C GLU A 21 11.40 -20.09 -3.15
N ASN A 22 10.83 -20.60 -2.06
CA ASN A 22 10.03 -19.80 -1.14
C ASN A 22 10.84 -18.67 -0.49
N MET A 23 12.09 -18.94 -0.10
CA MET A 23 12.98 -17.90 0.43
C MET A 23 13.37 -16.85 -0.62
N LYS A 24 13.63 -17.25 -1.87
CA LYS A 24 13.90 -16.31 -2.98
C LYS A 24 12.69 -15.42 -3.24
N THR A 25 11.51 -16.01 -3.28
CA THR A 25 10.24 -15.30 -3.46
C THR A 25 10.01 -14.31 -2.32
N LEU A 26 10.20 -14.73 -1.07
CA LEU A 26 10.05 -13.85 0.09
C LEU A 26 11.03 -12.67 0.05
N LYS A 27 12.31 -12.92 -0.28
CA LYS A 27 13.34 -11.88 -0.44
C LYS A 27 13.01 -10.88 -1.55
N SER A 28 12.26 -11.27 -2.59
CA SER A 28 11.84 -10.38 -3.67
C SER A 28 10.56 -9.59 -3.34
N ILE A 29 9.68 -10.15 -2.51
CA ILE A 29 8.40 -9.53 -2.14
C ILE A 29 8.57 -8.54 -0.99
N LEU A 30 9.33 -8.90 0.04
CA LEU A 30 9.48 -8.11 1.26
C LEU A 30 9.91 -6.64 1.00
N PRO A 31 10.92 -6.34 0.15
CA PRO A 31 11.30 -4.95 -0.11
C PRO A 31 10.20 -4.11 -0.78
N ARG A 32 9.32 -4.75 -1.54
CA ARG A 32 8.20 -4.05 -2.22
C ARG A 32 7.11 -3.63 -1.24
N TRP A 33 6.89 -4.39 -0.17
CA TRP A 33 5.90 -4.08 0.87
C TRP A 33 6.41 -3.11 1.93
N LEU A 34 7.72 -2.92 2.01
CA LEU A 34 8.34 -2.05 3.03
C LEU A 34 7.78 -0.63 3.04
N PRO A 35 7.57 0.07 1.91
CA PRO A 35 6.97 1.40 1.91
C PRO A 35 5.54 1.41 2.47
N ALA A 36 4.72 0.41 2.13
CA ALA A 36 3.36 0.30 2.64
C ALA A 36 3.36 0.06 4.16
N LEU A 37 4.19 -0.86 4.65
CA LEU A 37 4.31 -1.14 6.08
C LEU A 37 4.82 0.08 6.86
N THR A 38 5.79 0.80 6.33
CA THR A 38 6.30 2.03 6.96
C THR A 38 5.20 3.08 7.08
N LEU A 39 4.42 3.30 6.01
CA LEU A 39 3.29 4.24 6.04
C LEU A 39 2.20 3.79 7.01
N MET A 40 1.84 2.51 7.03
CA MET A 40 0.87 1.97 7.98
C MET A 40 1.30 2.23 9.43
N ILE A 41 2.55 1.92 9.77
CA ILE A 41 3.09 2.18 11.11
C ILE A 41 3.07 3.69 11.42
N THR A 42 3.48 4.52 10.47
CA THR A 42 3.51 5.97 10.64
C THR A 42 2.10 6.52 10.89
N ILE A 43 1.11 6.13 10.09
CA ILE A 43 -0.29 6.52 10.27
C ILE A 43 -0.78 6.08 11.65
N PHE A 44 -0.55 4.82 12.02
CA PHE A 44 -0.94 4.27 13.32
C PHE A 44 -0.36 5.06 14.49
N LEU A 45 0.92 5.40 14.45
CA LEU A 45 1.58 6.17 15.51
C LEU A 45 1.00 7.59 15.64
N PHE A 46 0.67 8.25 14.53
CA PHE A 46 0.00 9.56 14.56
C PHE A 46 -1.45 9.46 15.04
N SER A 47 -2.15 8.43 14.62
CA SER A 47 -3.52 8.14 15.03
C SER A 47 -3.67 7.81 16.51
N SER A 48 -2.65 7.18 17.10
CA SER A 48 -2.61 6.81 18.52
C SER A 48 -2.38 8.00 19.45
N ARG A 49 -2.02 9.17 18.92
CA ARG A 49 -1.77 10.35 19.77
C ARG A 49 -3.07 11.05 20.15
N PRO A 50 -3.25 11.41 21.43
CA PRO A 50 -4.36 12.24 21.87
C PRO A 50 -4.40 13.57 21.13
N SER A 51 -5.61 14.12 20.94
CA SER A 51 -5.79 15.34 20.13
C SER A 51 -5.06 16.57 20.70
N ASN A 52 -4.89 16.64 22.03
CA ASN A 52 -4.19 17.72 22.71
C ASN A 52 -2.67 17.69 22.57
N GLU A 53 -2.10 16.56 22.15
CA GLU A 53 -0.67 16.43 21.85
C GLU A 53 -0.31 16.79 20.42
N LEU A 54 -1.32 16.95 19.56
CA LEU A 54 -1.12 17.31 18.17
C LEU A 54 -1.04 18.82 18.00
N PRO A 55 -0.25 19.30 17.01
CA PRO A 55 -0.23 20.72 16.66
C PRO A 55 -1.64 21.24 16.37
N ASN A 56 -1.94 22.43 16.89
CA ASN A 56 -3.20 23.12 16.61
C ASN A 56 -2.92 24.31 15.70
N TYR A 57 -3.57 24.31 14.55
CA TYR A 57 -3.42 25.33 13.50
C TYR A 57 -4.55 26.38 13.51
N GLY A 58 -5.27 26.49 14.63
CA GLY A 58 -6.38 27.45 14.77
C GLY A 58 -7.50 27.19 13.77
N ALA A 59 -7.93 28.22 13.04
CA ALA A 59 -9.01 28.13 12.06
C ALA A 59 -8.71 27.14 10.90
N TRP A 60 -7.44 26.85 10.64
CA TRP A 60 -7.01 25.94 9.58
C TRP A 60 -6.84 24.49 10.02
N ASP A 61 -6.97 24.20 11.31
CA ASP A 61 -6.69 22.89 11.91
C ASP A 61 -7.45 21.75 11.21
N TYR A 62 -8.74 21.97 10.95
CA TYR A 62 -9.57 21.02 10.25
C TYR A 62 -9.02 20.67 8.85
N PHE A 63 -8.74 21.70 8.04
CA PHE A 63 -8.24 21.49 6.68
C PHE A 63 -6.88 20.85 6.63
N VAL A 64 -5.96 21.25 7.52
CA VAL A 64 -4.61 20.68 7.61
C VAL A 64 -4.68 19.18 7.95
N LYS A 65 -5.46 18.81 8.96
CA LYS A 65 -5.62 17.42 9.38
C LYS A 65 -6.28 16.57 8.29
N LYS A 66 -7.34 17.06 7.64
CA LYS A 66 -8.02 16.33 6.57
C LYS A 66 -7.17 16.19 5.31
N SER A 67 -6.40 17.23 4.96
CA SER A 67 -5.44 17.14 3.86
C SER A 67 -4.32 16.13 4.16
N ALA A 68 -3.83 16.09 5.40
CA ALA A 68 -2.83 15.10 5.80
C ALA A 68 -3.35 13.66 5.68
N HIS A 69 -4.62 13.41 6.05
CA HIS A 69 -5.29 12.13 5.83
C HIS A 69 -5.36 11.79 4.34
N ALA A 70 -5.91 12.67 3.51
CA ALA A 70 -6.02 12.46 2.07
C ALA A 70 -4.66 12.14 1.42
N ILE A 71 -3.60 12.86 1.79
CA ILE A 71 -2.24 12.63 1.29
C ILE A 71 -1.69 11.30 1.82
N GLY A 72 -1.85 11.00 3.10
CA GLY A 72 -1.39 9.79 3.74
C GLY A 72 -1.99 8.53 3.12
N TYR A 73 -3.32 8.51 2.94
CA TYR A 73 -4.00 7.36 2.31
C TYR A 73 -3.80 7.28 0.81
N GLY A 74 -3.59 8.42 0.14
CA GLY A 74 -3.14 8.45 -1.25
C GLY A 74 -1.76 7.82 -1.44
N ALA A 75 -0.81 8.17 -0.59
CA ALA A 75 0.53 7.57 -0.58
C ALA A 75 0.48 6.07 -0.23
N LEU A 76 -0.38 5.67 0.72
CA LEU A 76 -0.57 4.27 1.09
C LEU A 76 -1.14 3.45 -0.07
N ALA A 77 -2.14 3.96 -0.80
CA ALA A 77 -2.70 3.32 -1.98
C ALA A 77 -1.65 3.10 -3.08
N LEU A 78 -0.80 4.10 -3.33
CA LEU A 78 0.33 3.98 -4.27
C LEU A 78 1.37 2.94 -3.81
N SER A 79 1.62 2.88 -2.51
CA SER A 79 2.56 1.91 -1.92
C SER A 79 2.04 0.48 -2.04
N TYR A 80 0.74 0.25 -1.84
CA TYR A 80 0.11 -1.03 -2.13
C TYR A 80 0.19 -1.40 -3.61
N LEU A 81 -0.07 -0.44 -4.51
CA LEU A 81 0.05 -0.67 -5.95
C LEU A 81 1.49 -1.06 -6.34
N HIS A 82 2.49 -0.40 -5.73
CA HIS A 82 3.91 -0.73 -5.94
C HIS A 82 4.27 -2.14 -5.42
N ALA A 83 3.70 -2.54 -4.28
CA ALA A 83 3.96 -3.84 -3.67
C ALA A 83 3.47 -5.02 -4.52
N MET A 84 2.41 -4.82 -5.31
CA MET A 84 1.81 -5.87 -6.11
C MET A 84 2.63 -6.20 -7.37
N PRO A 85 2.89 -7.49 -7.65
CA PRO A 85 3.57 -7.91 -8.89
C PRO A 85 2.79 -7.51 -10.15
N LYS A 86 1.47 -7.66 -10.11
CA LYS A 86 0.55 -7.15 -11.13
C LYS A 86 -0.18 -5.95 -10.55
N LYS A 87 -0.04 -4.79 -11.19
CA LYS A 87 -0.69 -3.55 -10.76
C LYS A 87 -2.21 -3.69 -10.80
N ASN A 88 -2.81 -3.84 -9.63
CA ASN A 88 -4.26 -3.91 -9.47
C ASN A 88 -4.72 -2.65 -8.70
N TYR A 89 -5.21 -1.66 -9.43
CA TYR A 89 -5.64 -0.38 -8.90
C TYR A 89 -6.84 -0.51 -7.95
N VAL A 90 -7.78 -1.41 -8.28
CA VAL A 90 -8.97 -1.64 -7.44
C VAL A 90 -8.58 -2.26 -6.11
N LEU A 91 -7.68 -3.26 -6.13
CA LEU A 91 -7.20 -3.89 -4.91
C LEU A 91 -6.37 -2.91 -4.06
N ALA A 92 -5.52 -2.09 -4.67
CA ALA A 92 -4.74 -1.09 -3.96
C ALA A 92 -5.63 -0.04 -3.28
N TRP A 93 -6.66 0.44 -3.99
CA TRP A 93 -7.69 1.31 -3.45
C TRP A 93 -8.43 0.66 -2.28
N PHE A 94 -8.92 -0.57 -2.47
CA PHE A 94 -9.68 -1.29 -1.43
C PHE A 94 -8.86 -1.51 -0.16
N LEU A 95 -7.58 -1.91 -0.29
CA LEU A 95 -6.70 -2.09 0.87
C LEU A 95 -6.43 -0.78 1.62
N ALA A 96 -6.25 0.33 0.90
CA ALA A 96 -6.09 1.64 1.53
C ALA A 96 -7.35 2.06 2.29
N LEU A 97 -8.53 1.84 1.70
CA LEU A 97 -9.81 2.17 2.33
C LEU A 97 -10.09 1.27 3.56
N LEU A 98 -9.77 -0.01 3.45
CA LEU A 98 -9.90 -0.95 4.57
C LEU A 98 -9.00 -0.53 5.74
N TYR A 99 -7.76 -0.13 5.45
CA TYR A 99 -6.84 0.35 6.48
C TYR A 99 -7.32 1.66 7.09
N SER A 100 -7.85 2.60 6.29
CA SER A 100 -8.47 3.83 6.80
C SER A 100 -9.63 3.54 7.75
N ALA A 101 -10.50 2.60 7.41
CA ALA A 101 -11.60 2.20 8.30
C ALA A 101 -11.10 1.58 9.62
N THR A 102 -10.04 0.77 9.58
CA THR A 102 -9.43 0.22 10.80
C THR A 102 -8.74 1.30 11.65
N ASP A 103 -8.13 2.28 11.01
CA ASP A 103 -7.51 3.42 11.68
C ASP A 103 -8.56 4.29 12.38
N GLU A 104 -9.65 4.58 11.71
CA GLU A 104 -10.77 5.35 12.29
C GLU A 104 -11.41 4.61 13.48
N PHE A 105 -11.56 3.28 13.35
CA PHE A 105 -11.99 2.46 14.48
C PHE A 105 -11.00 2.53 15.65
N HIS A 106 -9.70 2.48 15.39
CA HIS A 106 -8.67 2.66 16.41
C HIS A 106 -8.75 4.04 17.08
N GLN A 107 -8.96 5.10 16.31
CA GLN A 107 -9.11 6.46 16.82
C GLN A 107 -10.30 6.61 17.78
N SER A 108 -11.33 5.76 17.70
CA SER A 108 -12.46 5.78 18.62
C SER A 108 -12.07 5.50 20.07
N PHE A 109 -10.90 4.87 20.29
CA PHE A 109 -10.35 4.60 21.61
C PHE A 109 -9.33 5.64 22.06
N THR A 110 -9.00 6.62 21.21
CA THR A 110 -7.97 7.63 21.49
C THR A 110 -8.60 8.90 22.07
N PRO A 111 -8.17 9.37 23.26
CA PRO A 111 -8.76 10.53 23.92
C PRO A 111 -8.76 11.79 23.05
N GLY A 112 -9.88 12.49 23.01
CA GLY A 112 -10.03 13.74 22.27
C GLY A 112 -10.08 13.60 20.75
N ARG A 113 -10.15 12.38 20.22
CA ARG A 113 -10.42 12.11 18.81
C ARG A 113 -11.93 11.99 18.58
N ASN A 114 -12.39 12.49 17.45
CA ASN A 114 -13.77 12.34 16.99
C ASN A 114 -13.77 11.52 15.70
N PRO A 115 -13.82 10.19 15.78
CA PRO A 115 -13.83 9.32 14.63
C PRO A 115 -15.07 9.58 13.77
N SER A 116 -14.92 9.55 12.45
CA SER A 116 -16.00 9.82 11.52
C SER A 116 -15.89 8.94 10.28
N LEU A 117 -16.86 8.08 10.08
CA LEU A 117 -16.97 7.31 8.83
C LEU A 117 -17.02 8.21 7.59
N MET A 118 -17.47 9.47 7.73
CA MET A 118 -17.43 10.45 6.63
C MET A 118 -16.00 10.80 6.24
N ASP A 119 -15.05 10.74 7.15
CA ASP A 119 -13.64 10.98 6.84
C ASP A 119 -13.07 9.88 5.95
N VAL A 120 -13.37 8.62 6.27
CA VAL A 120 -13.02 7.46 5.44
C VAL A 120 -13.63 7.58 4.04
N LEU A 121 -14.95 7.87 3.99
CA LEU A 121 -15.70 7.89 2.73
C LEU A 121 -15.38 9.10 1.85
N ALA A 122 -15.02 10.24 2.46
CA ALA A 122 -14.72 11.47 1.72
C ALA A 122 -13.20 11.65 1.55
N PHE A 123 -12.50 12.07 2.60
CA PHE A 123 -11.11 12.54 2.47
C PHE A 123 -10.14 11.43 2.11
N ASP A 124 -10.18 10.29 2.80
CA ASP A 124 -9.23 9.20 2.60
C ASP A 124 -9.52 8.50 1.26
N ASN A 125 -10.79 8.29 0.95
CA ASN A 125 -11.22 7.73 -0.33
C ASN A 125 -10.83 8.62 -1.51
N ILE A 126 -11.11 9.94 -1.44
CA ILE A 126 -10.73 10.89 -2.51
C ILE A 126 -9.21 10.92 -2.66
N GLY A 127 -8.45 10.94 -1.56
CA GLY A 127 -7.00 10.91 -1.59
C GLY A 127 -6.45 9.68 -2.30
N ALA A 128 -6.95 8.49 -1.93
CA ALA A 128 -6.55 7.22 -2.56
C ALA A 128 -6.93 7.17 -4.05
N MET A 129 -8.17 7.55 -4.39
CA MET A 129 -8.63 7.56 -5.79
C MET A 129 -7.85 8.54 -6.64
N LEU A 130 -7.63 9.76 -6.17
CA LEU A 130 -6.90 10.79 -6.91
C LEU A 130 -5.45 10.38 -7.16
N ALA A 131 -4.76 9.85 -6.15
CA ALA A 131 -3.38 9.39 -6.28
C ALA A 131 -3.25 8.26 -7.31
N LEU A 132 -4.13 7.26 -7.24
CA LEU A 132 -4.16 6.15 -8.19
C LEU A 132 -4.52 6.59 -9.60
N PHE A 133 -5.47 7.49 -9.75
CA PHE A 133 -5.87 8.05 -11.05
C PHE A 133 -4.73 8.84 -11.72
N LEU A 134 -4.06 9.71 -10.95
CA LEU A 134 -2.91 10.48 -11.46
C LEU A 134 -1.77 9.54 -11.86
N HIS A 135 -1.52 8.50 -11.08
CA HIS A 135 -0.53 7.47 -11.42
C HIS A 135 -0.91 6.73 -12.71
N ALA A 136 -2.16 6.29 -12.87
CA ALA A 136 -2.63 5.61 -14.07
C ALA A 136 -2.47 6.48 -15.32
N ARG A 137 -2.89 7.75 -15.25
CA ARG A 137 -2.72 8.72 -16.35
C ARG A 137 -1.27 8.94 -16.72
N ARG A 138 -0.36 9.03 -15.72
CA ARG A 138 1.06 9.19 -15.97
C ARG A 138 1.66 7.96 -16.67
N SER A 139 1.31 6.76 -16.23
CA SER A 139 1.77 5.51 -16.86
C SER A 139 1.33 5.43 -18.33
N SER A 140 0.05 5.68 -18.62
CA SER A 140 -0.45 5.65 -20.02
C SER A 140 0.23 6.68 -20.92
N ARG A 141 0.54 7.87 -20.42
CA ARG A 141 1.29 8.88 -21.17
C ARG A 141 2.73 8.45 -21.49
N VAL A 142 3.40 7.82 -20.52
CA VAL A 142 4.77 7.33 -20.73
C VAL A 142 4.79 6.21 -21.78
N GLU A 143 3.83 5.29 -21.73
CA GLU A 143 3.69 4.21 -22.72
C GLU A 143 3.42 4.77 -24.12
N ALA A 144 2.49 5.71 -24.27
CA ALA A 144 2.18 6.35 -25.56
C ALA A 144 3.39 7.09 -26.15
N ASN A 145 4.14 7.81 -25.32
CA ASN A 145 5.34 8.52 -25.77
C ASN A 145 6.46 7.54 -26.18
N ALA A 146 6.62 6.42 -25.48
CA ALA A 146 7.59 5.39 -25.84
C ALA A 146 7.24 4.74 -27.17
N GLU A 147 5.98 4.44 -27.42
CA GLU A 147 5.50 3.88 -28.68
C GLU A 147 5.73 4.85 -29.86
N THR A 148 5.46 6.15 -29.65
CA THR A 148 5.70 7.17 -30.69
C THR A 148 7.18 7.28 -31.04
N ARG A 149 8.09 7.27 -30.05
CA ARG A 149 9.53 7.30 -30.28
C ARG A 149 10.02 6.10 -31.10
N MET A 150 9.57 4.88 -30.72
CA MET A 150 9.94 3.66 -31.44
C MET A 150 9.44 3.65 -32.91
N LYS A 151 8.31 4.30 -33.21
CA LYS A 151 7.82 4.46 -34.59
C LYS A 151 8.72 5.41 -35.40
N THR A 152 9.11 6.54 -34.81
CA THR A 152 9.97 7.53 -35.48
C THR A 152 11.38 7.00 -35.76
N GLU A 153 11.90 6.10 -34.92
CA GLU A 153 13.23 5.51 -35.12
C GLU A 153 13.27 4.40 -36.20
N ARG A 154 12.10 3.94 -36.65
CA ARG A 154 11.97 2.89 -37.71
C ARG A 154 11.75 3.44 -39.12
N GLU A 155 11.44 4.74 -39.24
CA GLU A 155 11.27 5.45 -40.50
C GLU A 155 12.59 6.11 -40.97
#